data_9a2ff140698d6001b227f7537b7b88b7
#
_entry.id   9a2ff140698d6001b227f7537b7b88b7
#
_cell.length_a   1.000
_cell.length_b   1.000
_cell.length_c   1.000
_cell.angle_alpha   90.00
_cell.angle_beta   90.00
_cell.angle_gamma   90.00
#
_symmetry.space_group_name_H-M   'P 1'
#
loop_
_entity.id
_entity.type
_entity.pdbx_description
1 polymer ?
#
loop_
_entity_poly.entity_id
_entity_poly.type
_entity_poly.pdbx_seq_one_letter_code
_entity_poly.pdbx_strand_id
1 'polypeptide(L)'
;MQINVAFCNRPSYDNPLGGDAIQMLKTKEWLEILYGIHISIITHPNELTVNFNIVHVFNFATYEITNGFVEKAHQLGIPIISSCIYWDYSYSIPPLHYFMGYPSHIGKFSVLFYRFLYKNVTAFLKRPRGVSREFKKYTQKFIDYSHFILPNSIEEGNLLLDFAGIKKADKIRVVYNNTLLILT
;
A
#
# COMPACT_ATOMS: atom_id res chain seq x y z
N MET A 1 -28.53 13.64 -3.21
CA MET A 1 -27.41 13.96 -2.29
C MET A 1 -26.14 13.53 -3.00
N GLN A 2 -25.22 14.45 -3.24
CA GLN A 2 -23.95 14.13 -3.91
C GLN A 2 -23.00 13.52 -2.89
N ILE A 3 -22.41 12.38 -3.23
CA ILE A 3 -21.40 11.71 -2.39
C ILE A 3 -20.03 12.31 -2.71
N ASN A 4 -19.37 12.86 -1.71
CA ASN A 4 -18.01 13.41 -1.79
C ASN A 4 -17.02 12.43 -1.18
N VAL A 5 -16.04 11.99 -1.96
CA VAL A 5 -15.01 11.03 -1.52
C VAL A 5 -13.64 11.67 -1.58
N ALA A 6 -12.86 11.51 -0.53
CA ALA A 6 -11.44 11.87 -0.52
C ALA A 6 -10.59 10.65 -0.89
N PHE A 7 -9.85 10.72 -1.98
CA PHE A 7 -8.79 9.76 -2.32
C PHE A 7 -7.48 10.25 -1.78
N CYS A 8 -6.88 9.53 -0.83
CA CYS A 8 -5.67 9.94 -0.13
C CYS A 8 -4.45 9.15 -0.61
N ASN A 9 -3.42 9.86 -1.02
CA ASN A 9 -2.14 9.29 -1.45
C ASN A 9 -0.98 10.24 -1.06
N ARG A 10 0.27 9.79 -1.28
CA ARG A 10 1.48 10.60 -1.02
C ARG A 10 1.52 11.88 -1.87
N PRO A 11 2.17 12.96 -1.41
CA PRO A 11 2.23 14.23 -2.14
C PRO A 11 2.77 14.13 -3.57
N SER A 12 3.71 13.23 -3.82
CA SER A 12 4.31 13.02 -5.15
C SER A 12 3.79 11.76 -5.85
N TYR A 13 2.49 11.45 -5.72
CA TYR A 13 1.90 10.24 -6.30
C TYR A 13 2.01 10.20 -7.84
N ASP A 14 2.11 11.34 -8.49
CA ASP A 14 2.18 11.53 -9.94
C ASP A 14 3.63 11.60 -10.48
N ASN A 15 4.64 11.68 -9.62
CA ASN A 15 6.04 11.81 -10.05
C ASN A 15 7.03 11.00 -9.15
N PRO A 16 7.57 9.86 -9.61
CA PRO A 16 7.11 9.10 -10.78
C PRO A 16 5.75 8.44 -10.54
N LEU A 17 4.99 8.25 -11.61
CA LEU A 17 3.69 7.59 -11.57
C LEU A 17 3.88 6.10 -11.25
N GLY A 18 3.50 5.70 -10.05
CA GLY A 18 3.57 4.30 -9.59
C GLY A 18 2.28 3.52 -9.84
N GLY A 19 2.31 2.22 -9.62
CA GLY A 19 1.14 1.36 -9.76
C GLY A 19 -0.02 1.76 -8.83
N ASP A 20 0.29 2.23 -7.63
CA ASP A 20 -0.65 2.79 -6.66
C ASP A 20 -1.41 4.00 -7.21
N ALA A 21 -0.68 4.91 -7.85
CA ALA A 21 -1.26 6.11 -8.45
C ALA A 21 -2.11 5.77 -9.67
N ILE A 22 -1.65 4.85 -10.53
CA ILE A 22 -2.43 4.38 -11.69
C ILE A 22 -3.74 3.75 -11.22
N GLN A 23 -3.69 2.87 -10.22
CA GLN A 23 -4.89 2.24 -9.66
C GLN A 23 -5.84 3.31 -9.10
N MET A 24 -5.33 4.24 -8.31
CA MET A 24 -6.13 5.33 -7.74
C MET A 24 -6.83 6.17 -8.83
N LEU A 25 -6.06 6.62 -9.83
CA LEU A 25 -6.59 7.46 -10.90
C LEU A 25 -7.64 6.74 -11.75
N LYS A 26 -7.41 5.45 -12.07
CA LYS A 26 -8.39 4.64 -12.80
C LYS A 26 -9.64 4.37 -11.97
N THR A 27 -9.48 4.09 -10.69
CA THR A 27 -10.64 3.92 -9.79
C THR A 27 -11.45 5.20 -9.71
N LYS A 28 -10.80 6.37 -9.60
CA LYS A 28 -11.47 7.68 -9.63
C LYS A 28 -12.27 7.85 -10.92
N GLU A 29 -11.61 7.72 -12.08
CA GLU A 29 -12.22 7.86 -13.41
C GLU A 29 -13.51 7.03 -13.54
N TRP A 30 -13.45 5.74 -13.20
CA TRP A 30 -14.60 4.85 -13.32
C TRP A 30 -15.72 5.15 -12.34
N LEU A 31 -15.41 5.50 -11.09
CA LEU A 31 -16.42 5.83 -10.09
C LEU A 31 -17.17 7.13 -10.45
N GLU A 32 -16.45 8.12 -10.98
CA GLU A 32 -17.07 9.38 -11.44
C GLU A 32 -17.97 9.14 -12.66
N ILE A 33 -17.51 8.34 -13.65
CA ILE A 33 -18.27 8.05 -14.87
C ILE A 33 -19.51 7.20 -14.57
N LEU A 34 -19.36 6.11 -13.81
CA LEU A 34 -20.42 5.12 -13.65
C LEU A 34 -21.45 5.52 -12.58
N TYR A 35 -21.01 6.24 -11.55
CA TYR A 35 -21.85 6.49 -10.37
C TYR A 35 -22.05 7.97 -10.05
N GLY A 36 -21.44 8.89 -10.80
CA GLY A 36 -21.54 10.33 -10.56
C GLY A 36 -21.00 10.77 -9.19
N ILE A 37 -20.09 10.00 -8.61
CA ILE A 37 -19.45 10.30 -7.33
C ILE A 37 -18.43 11.42 -7.54
N HIS A 38 -18.40 12.41 -6.66
CA HIS A 38 -17.38 13.45 -6.71
C HIS A 38 -16.15 13.02 -5.91
N ILE A 39 -14.98 12.93 -6.56
CA ILE A 39 -13.74 12.45 -5.94
C ILE A 39 -12.67 13.52 -5.98
N SER A 40 -12.20 13.94 -4.79
CA SER A 40 -11.06 14.84 -4.63
C SER A 40 -9.80 14.04 -4.23
N ILE A 41 -8.68 14.32 -4.88
CA ILE A 41 -7.39 13.74 -4.48
C ILE A 41 -6.79 14.62 -3.40
N ILE A 42 -6.45 14.00 -2.26
CA ILE A 42 -5.93 14.65 -1.06
C ILE A 42 -4.52 14.13 -0.81
N THR A 43 -3.57 15.03 -0.67
CA THR A 43 -2.15 14.69 -0.51
C THR A 43 -1.60 15.00 0.88
N HIS A 44 -2.34 15.77 1.68
CA HIS A 44 -1.98 16.06 3.06
C HIS A 44 -3.15 15.81 4.02
N PRO A 45 -2.92 15.16 5.18
CA PRO A 45 -4.00 14.86 6.14
C PRO A 45 -4.78 16.09 6.60
N ASN A 46 -4.15 17.27 6.63
CA ASN A 46 -4.81 18.52 7.05
C ASN A 46 -5.88 19.03 6.05
N GLU A 47 -5.88 18.53 4.82
CA GLU A 47 -6.89 18.85 3.82
C GLU A 47 -8.21 18.06 4.05
N LEU A 48 -8.19 17.03 4.89
CA LEU A 48 -9.39 16.27 5.25
C LEU A 48 -10.31 17.11 6.15
N THR A 49 -11.56 17.22 5.73
CA THR A 49 -12.61 17.93 6.44
C THR A 49 -13.85 17.05 6.59
N VAL A 50 -14.76 17.42 7.48
CA VAL A 50 -16.06 16.73 7.71
C VAL A 50 -17.00 16.75 6.49
N ASN A 51 -16.67 17.48 5.43
CA ASN A 51 -17.46 17.53 4.20
C ASN A 51 -17.31 16.29 3.32
N PHE A 52 -16.33 15.43 3.61
CA PHE A 52 -16.18 14.15 2.93
C PHE A 52 -17.08 13.09 3.59
N ASN A 53 -17.79 12.33 2.76
CA ASN A 53 -18.62 11.22 3.21
C ASN A 53 -17.80 9.94 3.41
N ILE A 54 -16.71 9.78 2.65
CA ILE A 54 -15.82 8.61 2.68
C ILE A 54 -14.38 9.08 2.44
N VAL A 55 -13.46 8.47 3.14
CA VAL A 55 -12.01 8.57 2.88
C VAL A 55 -11.52 7.25 2.33
N HIS A 56 -10.88 7.25 1.17
CA HIS A 56 -10.23 6.08 0.58
C HIS A 56 -8.72 6.29 0.54
N VAL A 57 -8.01 5.50 1.32
CA VAL A 57 -6.55 5.59 1.46
C VAL A 57 -5.87 4.56 0.59
N PHE A 58 -4.89 5.00 -0.22
CA PHE A 58 -4.11 4.13 -1.11
C PHE A 58 -2.68 3.99 -0.59
N ASN A 59 -2.08 2.83 -0.86
CA ASN A 59 -0.67 2.54 -0.63
C ASN A 59 -0.24 2.47 0.84
N PHE A 60 -0.35 1.27 1.41
CA PHE A 60 0.15 0.98 2.76
C PHE A 60 1.69 0.96 2.87
N ALA A 61 2.41 0.84 1.75
CA ALA A 61 3.88 0.80 1.77
C ALA A 61 4.51 2.11 2.28
N THR A 62 3.79 3.24 2.16
CA THR A 62 4.17 4.53 2.74
C THR A 62 3.45 4.79 4.07
N TYR A 63 3.53 3.83 4.99
CA TYR A 63 2.71 3.78 6.22
C TYR A 63 2.77 5.06 7.08
N GLU A 64 3.86 5.79 7.08
CA GLU A 64 4.00 7.05 7.83
C GLU A 64 2.99 8.10 7.33
N ILE A 65 2.88 8.24 6.01
CA ILE A 65 1.94 9.18 5.38
C ILE A 65 0.52 8.63 5.49
N THR A 66 0.34 7.38 5.14
CA THR A 66 -0.95 6.68 5.14
C THR A 66 -1.61 6.71 6.51
N ASN A 67 -0.82 6.51 7.57
CA ASN A 67 -1.33 6.54 8.94
C ASN A 67 -1.86 7.93 9.34
N GLY A 68 -1.23 8.99 8.87
CA GLY A 68 -1.70 10.36 9.11
C GLY A 68 -3.12 10.59 8.56
N PHE A 69 -3.43 10.07 7.36
CA PHE A 69 -4.78 10.13 6.79
C PHE A 69 -5.78 9.29 7.58
N VAL A 70 -5.40 8.05 7.94
CA VAL A 70 -6.25 7.15 8.72
C VAL A 70 -6.59 7.74 10.09
N GLU A 71 -5.60 8.29 10.80
CA GLU A 71 -5.80 8.96 12.09
C GLU A 71 -6.71 10.18 11.95
N LYS A 72 -6.46 11.02 10.97
CA LYS A 72 -7.26 12.24 10.77
C LYS A 72 -8.70 11.91 10.41
N ALA A 73 -8.93 10.97 9.50
CA ALA A 73 -10.27 10.52 9.12
C ALA A 73 -11.01 9.91 10.31
N HIS A 74 -10.33 9.09 11.13
CA HIS A 74 -10.89 8.52 12.35
C HIS A 74 -11.29 9.61 13.36
N GLN A 75 -10.44 10.62 13.59
CA GLN A 75 -10.73 11.76 14.45
C GLN A 75 -11.95 12.56 13.98
N LEU A 76 -12.15 12.66 12.67
CA LEU A 76 -13.30 13.34 12.08
C LEU A 76 -14.56 12.47 12.02
N GLY A 77 -14.49 11.19 12.40
CA GLY A 77 -15.60 10.24 12.31
C GLY A 77 -16.00 9.87 10.88
N ILE A 78 -15.10 10.02 9.91
CA ILE A 78 -15.38 9.73 8.51
C ILE A 78 -15.07 8.25 8.24
N PRO A 79 -15.98 7.50 7.58
CA PRO A 79 -15.74 6.11 7.16
C PRO A 79 -14.50 5.97 6.29
N ILE A 80 -13.66 4.97 6.60
CA ILE A 80 -12.38 4.74 5.94
C ILE A 80 -12.41 3.45 5.13
N ILE A 81 -12.05 3.54 3.86
CA ILE A 81 -11.73 2.42 2.96
C ILE A 81 -10.23 2.46 2.68
N SER A 82 -9.58 1.31 2.65
CA SER A 82 -8.13 1.24 2.47
C SER A 82 -7.76 0.23 1.40
N SER A 83 -7.10 0.68 0.32
CA SER A 83 -6.44 -0.19 -0.67
C SER A 83 -4.98 -0.36 -0.28
N CYS A 84 -4.61 -1.59 0.10
CA CYS A 84 -3.32 -1.85 0.71
C CYS A 84 -2.15 -1.61 -0.25
N ILE A 85 -2.21 -2.15 -1.47
CA ILE A 85 -1.13 -2.13 -2.46
C ILE A 85 0.22 -2.40 -1.78
N TYR A 86 0.29 -3.54 -1.09
CA TYR A 86 1.44 -3.90 -0.29
C TYR A 86 2.26 -4.99 -0.97
N TRP A 87 3.55 -4.75 -1.14
CA TRP A 87 4.54 -5.74 -1.54
C TRP A 87 5.56 -5.92 -0.43
N ASP A 88 5.80 -7.17 -0.06
CA ASP A 88 6.90 -7.46 0.85
C ASP A 88 8.24 -7.38 0.11
N TYR A 89 8.92 -6.26 0.27
CA TYR A 89 10.27 -6.07 -0.25
C TYR A 89 11.37 -6.71 0.63
N SER A 90 11.01 -7.42 1.71
CA SER A 90 12.01 -8.04 2.59
C SER A 90 12.89 -9.07 1.89
N TYR A 91 12.38 -9.64 0.78
CA TYR A 91 13.09 -10.55 -0.11
C TYR A 91 13.75 -9.87 -1.29
N SER A 92 13.48 -8.61 -1.55
CA SER A 92 14.17 -7.86 -2.57
C SER A 92 15.58 -7.53 -2.11
N ILE A 93 16.51 -7.60 -3.05
CA ILE A 93 17.96 -7.50 -2.86
C ILE A 93 18.32 -6.38 -1.86
N PRO A 94 19.21 -6.64 -0.88
CA PRO A 94 19.55 -5.64 0.13
C PRO A 94 20.11 -4.37 -0.48
N PRO A 95 20.14 -3.29 0.29
CA PRO A 95 20.55 -1.94 -0.15
C PRO A 95 22.00 -1.80 -0.65
N LEU A 96 22.77 -2.89 -0.77
CA LEU A 96 24.07 -2.86 -1.42
C LEU A 96 24.00 -2.28 -2.85
N HIS A 97 22.87 -2.42 -3.54
CA HIS A 97 22.62 -1.75 -4.81
C HIS A 97 22.57 -0.23 -4.71
N TYR A 98 22.19 0.29 -3.56
CA TYR A 98 22.14 1.74 -3.33
C TYR A 98 23.50 2.32 -2.94
N PHE A 99 24.37 1.51 -2.29
CA PHE A 99 25.66 1.98 -1.79
C PHE A 99 26.84 1.70 -2.73
N MET A 100 26.71 0.73 -3.61
CA MET A 100 27.73 0.43 -4.61
C MET A 100 27.11 0.63 -5.99
N GLY A 101 27.28 1.82 -6.57
CA GLY A 101 26.94 2.05 -7.95
C GLY A 101 27.46 0.86 -8.79
N TYR A 102 26.62 0.30 -9.67
CA TYR A 102 26.97 -0.86 -10.48
C TYR A 102 28.35 -0.68 -11.10
N PRO A 103 29.38 -1.42 -10.72
CA PRO A 103 30.58 -1.46 -11.52
C PRO A 103 30.20 -2.25 -12.77
N SER A 104 30.24 -1.61 -13.91
CA SER A 104 29.94 -2.16 -15.24
C SER A 104 30.75 -3.42 -15.63
N HIS A 105 31.64 -3.90 -14.74
CA HIS A 105 32.59 -4.98 -14.97
C HIS A 105 32.45 -6.17 -14.02
N ILE A 106 31.46 -6.21 -13.14
CA ILE A 106 31.21 -7.41 -12.32
C ILE A 106 30.43 -8.40 -13.19
N GLY A 107 31.13 -9.40 -13.71
CA GLY A 107 30.55 -10.41 -14.57
C GLY A 107 29.38 -11.16 -13.94
N LYS A 108 28.49 -11.69 -14.76
CA LYS A 108 27.26 -12.45 -14.36
C LYS A 108 27.53 -13.54 -13.31
N PHE A 109 28.76 -14.04 -13.22
CA PHE A 109 29.20 -15.07 -12.27
C PHE A 109 29.27 -14.55 -10.82
N SER A 110 29.70 -13.33 -10.61
CA SER A 110 29.78 -12.73 -9.27
C SER A 110 28.40 -12.39 -8.72
N VAL A 111 27.45 -12.05 -9.59
CA VAL A 111 26.04 -11.82 -9.20
C VAL A 111 25.36 -13.13 -8.80
N LEU A 112 25.64 -14.24 -9.50
CA LEU A 112 25.12 -15.57 -9.18
C LEU A 112 25.73 -16.10 -7.87
N PHE A 113 27.04 -15.93 -7.68
CA PHE A 113 27.73 -16.32 -6.45
C PHE A 113 27.27 -15.49 -5.26
N TYR A 114 27.07 -14.19 -5.44
CA TYR A 114 26.49 -13.31 -4.42
C TYR A 114 25.06 -13.70 -4.06
N ARG A 115 24.20 -14.02 -5.07
CA ARG A 115 22.83 -14.53 -4.85
C ARG A 115 22.84 -15.84 -4.08
N PHE A 116 23.78 -16.75 -4.40
CA PHE A 116 23.91 -18.03 -3.72
C PHE A 116 24.36 -17.85 -2.26
N LEU A 117 25.38 -17.04 -2.00
CA LEU A 117 25.84 -16.71 -0.65
C LEU A 117 24.74 -15.99 0.14
N TYR A 118 24.10 -15.02 -0.47
CA TYR A 118 23.03 -14.26 0.19
C TYR A 118 21.85 -15.14 0.54
N LYS A 119 21.40 -16.01 -0.37
CA LYS A 119 20.33 -16.96 -0.14
C LYS A 119 20.65 -17.93 1.01
N ASN A 120 21.88 -18.39 1.11
CA ASN A 120 22.31 -19.32 2.15
C ASN A 120 22.57 -18.62 3.48
N VAL A 121 23.22 -17.46 3.47
CA VAL A 121 23.46 -16.66 4.68
C VAL A 121 22.15 -16.10 5.25
N THR A 122 21.26 -15.61 4.40
CA THR A 122 19.93 -15.13 4.85
C THR A 122 19.02 -16.29 5.26
N ALA A 123 19.15 -17.49 4.68
CA ALA A 123 18.45 -18.68 5.16
C ALA A 123 18.93 -19.10 6.55
N PHE A 124 20.22 -18.94 6.84
CA PHE A 124 20.80 -19.21 8.15
C PHE A 124 20.51 -18.06 9.15
N LEU A 125 20.53 -16.81 8.68
CA LEU A 125 20.17 -15.62 9.45
C LEU A 125 18.66 -15.34 9.43
N LYS A 126 17.84 -16.23 8.85
CA LYS A 126 16.38 -16.14 8.85
C LYS A 126 15.77 -16.25 10.26
N ARG A 127 16.16 -15.31 11.09
CA ARG A 127 15.12 -14.70 11.91
C ARG A 127 14.39 -13.77 10.94
N PRO A 128 13.06 -13.89 10.77
CA PRO A 128 12.31 -12.83 10.11
C PRO A 128 12.79 -11.55 10.78
N ARG A 129 13.32 -10.58 10.04
CA ARG A 129 13.63 -9.26 10.57
C ARG A 129 12.33 -8.84 11.21
N GLY A 130 12.28 -8.92 12.54
CA GLY A 130 11.03 -8.79 13.24
C GLY A 130 10.44 -7.47 12.79
N VAL A 131 9.25 -7.54 12.23
CA VAL A 131 8.44 -6.37 11.90
C VAL A 131 8.61 -5.45 13.09
N SER A 132 9.12 -4.23 12.89
CA SER A 132 9.40 -3.34 14.02
C SER A 132 8.13 -3.24 14.85
N ARG A 133 8.25 -3.16 16.17
CA ARG A 133 7.05 -3.02 17.02
C ARG A 133 6.16 -1.86 16.56
N GLU A 134 6.80 -0.86 16.02
CA GLU A 134 6.17 0.33 15.47
C GLU A 134 5.36 0.01 14.23
N PHE A 135 5.93 -0.67 13.24
CA PHE A 135 5.22 -1.09 12.04
C PHE A 135 4.03 -2.01 12.37
N LYS A 136 4.20 -2.95 13.30
CA LYS A 136 3.10 -3.78 13.78
C LYS A 136 1.96 -2.93 14.37
N LYS A 137 2.30 -1.93 15.17
CA LYS A 137 1.36 -1.00 15.79
C LYS A 137 0.60 -0.19 14.74
N TYR A 138 1.30 0.30 13.69
CA TYR A 138 0.69 1.00 12.57
C TYR A 138 -0.25 0.10 11.77
N THR A 139 0.16 -1.13 11.50
CA THR A 139 -0.65 -2.10 10.77
C THR A 139 -1.93 -2.45 11.55
N GLN A 140 -1.81 -2.67 12.85
CA GLN A 140 -2.98 -2.91 13.70
C GLN A 140 -3.94 -1.72 13.67
N LYS A 141 -3.43 -0.50 13.86
CA LYS A 141 -4.22 0.73 13.84
C LYS A 141 -4.90 0.96 12.47
N PHE A 142 -4.17 0.74 11.39
CA PHE A 142 -4.69 0.80 10.02
C PHE A 142 -5.87 -0.17 9.84
N ILE A 143 -5.73 -1.41 10.31
CA ILE A 143 -6.80 -2.40 10.27
C ILE A 143 -7.96 -1.98 11.17
N ASP A 144 -7.70 -1.54 12.39
CA ASP A 144 -8.76 -1.21 13.36
C ASP A 144 -9.63 -0.05 12.91
N TYR A 145 -9.03 1.00 12.36
CA TYR A 145 -9.74 2.21 11.94
C TYR A 145 -10.39 2.10 10.56
N SER A 146 -9.90 1.21 9.69
CA SER A 146 -10.53 0.97 8.39
C SER A 146 -11.87 0.25 8.55
N HIS A 147 -12.90 0.70 7.84
CA HIS A 147 -14.19 0.02 7.74
C HIS A 147 -14.12 -1.13 6.75
N PHE A 148 -13.42 -0.91 5.63
CA PHE A 148 -13.12 -1.94 4.65
C PHE A 148 -11.65 -1.84 4.22
N ILE A 149 -11.05 -3.01 3.99
CA ILE A 149 -9.70 -3.16 3.48
C ILE A 149 -9.78 -3.94 2.19
N LEU A 150 -9.25 -3.35 1.13
CA LEU A 150 -9.34 -3.84 -0.25
C LEU A 150 -7.97 -4.26 -0.77
N PRO A 151 -7.47 -5.46 -0.41
CA PRO A 151 -6.26 -5.99 -1.03
C PRO A 151 -6.53 -6.43 -2.47
N ASN A 152 -5.49 -6.43 -3.30
CA ASN A 152 -5.57 -6.84 -4.70
C ASN A 152 -5.53 -8.37 -4.88
N SER A 153 -5.18 -9.10 -3.83
CA SER A 153 -5.19 -10.57 -3.79
C SER A 153 -5.44 -11.10 -2.38
N ILE A 154 -5.75 -12.38 -2.30
CA ILE A 154 -5.89 -13.10 -1.01
C ILE A 154 -4.56 -13.11 -0.27
N GLU A 155 -3.46 -13.30 -0.99
CA GLU A 155 -2.11 -13.36 -0.44
C GLU A 155 -1.73 -12.02 0.20
N GLU A 156 -2.03 -10.91 -0.47
CA GLU A 156 -1.80 -9.56 0.07
C GLU A 156 -2.61 -9.34 1.36
N GLY A 157 -3.87 -9.74 1.36
CA GLY A 157 -4.71 -9.67 2.55
C GLY A 157 -4.17 -10.50 3.72
N ASN A 158 -3.73 -11.73 3.46
CA ASN A 158 -3.13 -12.60 4.46
C ASN A 158 -1.83 -12.02 5.01
N LEU A 159 -0.97 -11.48 4.14
CA LEU A 159 0.28 -10.85 4.53
C LEU A 159 0.06 -9.66 5.48
N LEU A 160 -0.94 -8.83 5.20
CA LEU A 160 -1.31 -7.71 6.06
C LEU A 160 -1.77 -8.18 7.46
N LEU A 161 -2.56 -9.26 7.51
CA LEU A 161 -3.01 -9.87 8.76
C LEU A 161 -1.85 -10.46 9.56
N ASP A 162 -0.91 -11.12 8.89
CA ASP A 162 0.28 -11.69 9.52
C ASP A 162 1.15 -10.59 10.16
N PHE A 163 1.35 -9.48 9.49
CA PHE A 163 2.06 -8.33 10.06
C PHE A 163 1.38 -7.75 11.28
N ALA A 164 0.06 -7.66 11.25
CA ALA A 164 -0.70 -7.21 12.41
C ALA A 164 -0.71 -8.23 13.55
N GLY A 165 -0.41 -9.50 13.27
CA GLY A 165 -0.59 -10.60 14.19
C GLY A 165 -2.06 -10.92 14.45
N ILE A 166 -2.92 -10.71 13.45
CA ILE A 166 -4.36 -10.94 13.48
C ILE A 166 -4.67 -12.16 12.61
N LYS A 167 -5.44 -13.11 13.12
CA LYS A 167 -5.77 -14.35 12.38
C LYS A 167 -6.86 -14.15 11.32
N LYS A 168 -7.78 -13.22 11.53
CA LYS A 168 -8.92 -12.95 10.64
C LYS A 168 -9.45 -11.54 10.85
N ALA A 169 -9.86 -10.87 9.77
CA ALA A 169 -10.58 -9.61 9.84
C ALA A 169 -11.75 -9.64 8.85
N ASP A 170 -12.97 -9.52 9.35
CA ASP A 170 -14.20 -9.63 8.55
C ASP A 170 -14.41 -8.44 7.59
N LYS A 171 -13.60 -7.39 7.73
CA LYS A 171 -13.62 -6.18 6.90
C LYS A 171 -12.76 -6.28 5.63
N ILE A 172 -12.04 -7.38 5.41
CA ILE A 172 -11.24 -7.60 4.19
C ILE A 172 -12.14 -8.04 3.04
N ARG A 173 -12.02 -7.33 1.92
CA ARG A 173 -12.70 -7.65 0.65
C ARG A 173 -11.68 -7.59 -0.48
N VAL A 174 -11.33 -8.73 -1.06
CA VAL A 174 -10.39 -8.78 -2.18
C VAL A 174 -11.00 -8.12 -3.40
N VAL A 175 -10.30 -7.16 -3.97
CA VAL A 175 -10.66 -6.46 -5.21
C VAL A 175 -9.53 -6.66 -6.20
N TYR A 176 -9.72 -7.61 -7.11
CA TYR A 176 -8.72 -7.90 -8.12
C TYR A 176 -8.55 -6.72 -9.06
N ASN A 177 -7.30 -6.36 -9.34
CA ASN A 177 -6.98 -5.41 -10.41
C ASN A 177 -7.28 -6.06 -11.76
N ASN A 178 -8.52 -5.99 -12.20
CA ASN A 178 -8.87 -6.36 -13.55
C ASN A 178 -8.38 -5.26 -14.49
N THR A 179 -7.29 -5.54 -15.20
CA THR A 179 -7.05 -4.85 -16.46
C THR A 179 -8.19 -5.30 -17.37
N LEU A 180 -9.21 -4.46 -17.55
CA LEU A 180 -10.16 -4.65 -18.62
C LEU A 180 -9.34 -4.67 -19.91
N LEU A 181 -9.05 -5.85 -20.42
CA LEU A 181 -8.73 -6.04 -21.82
C LEU A 181 -9.96 -5.56 -22.59
N ILE A 182 -9.95 -4.31 -22.98
CA ILE A 182 -10.84 -3.84 -24.03
C ILE A 182 -10.35 -4.56 -25.29
N LEU A 183 -10.95 -5.72 -25.55
CA LEU A 183 -10.85 -6.36 -26.86
C LEU A 183 -11.60 -5.43 -27.81
N THR A 184 -10.84 -4.57 -28.48
CA THR A 184 -11.30 -3.84 -29.67
C THR A 184 -11.35 -4.79 -30.85
#